data_b30e6855dc3f26998ed4aa036a20dbdf
#
_entry.id   b30e6855dc3f26998ed4aa036a20dbdf
#
_cell.length_a   1.000
_cell.length_b   1.000
_cell.length_c   1.000
_cell.angle_alpha   90.00
_cell.angle_beta   90.00
_cell.angle_gamma   90.00
#
_symmetry.space_group_name_H-M   'P 1'
#
loop_
_entity.id
_entity.type
_entity.pdbx_description
1 polymer ?
#
loop_
_entity_poly.entity_id
_entity_poly.type
_entity_poly.pdbx_seq_one_letter_code
_entity_poly.pdbx_strand_id
1 'polypeptide(L)'
;WLAEMAAAAATADVVEELTRVYRELPPRPAVEEVEAAAAVLASADAEEEARLAEVAREEAARLREAEGVSGELLAVLREARRAAVRLRALQQRKEAAHVVELERRFKVLDGLIQRASRVVSPSGEGSSAGGGGVETEEVVEEMDARRSDVAAAAAAVGEIERGNRGVGFGLDTKAVSSLLRNGSTGSDMVDQKLSLIQVASLIESSAKRGTTELNLRGKLVDQIEWLPVSLGKLQDVTELDISENRIMALPSTVGSLRYLTKLDIHSNQLINLPDTFGELSSLIDLDLHANQLKSLPVSFGNLTSLANLDLSSNQFKILPDCIGKLMNLRRLIAETNELEELPYTIGSCISLVELRLDFNQLKALPEGIGKLEKLEILTLHYNRIKGLPTTIGSLTRLRELDVSFNEVEGIPESICFATSLVKLNVSRNFADLRALPRSIGNLEMLEELDISSNQIRMLPDSFEFLAKLRVFHADETPLEVPPREVIKLGAQAVVQYVADMVASRGASQKKTDGTSFWAWFRSLFGCCKKDEELGLVPA
;
A
#
# COMPACT_ATOMS: atom_id res chain seq x y z
N TRP A 1 -33.89 42.74 54.35
CA TRP A 1 -33.95 41.25 54.47
C TRP A 1 -34.85 40.58 53.43
N LEU A 2 -36.09 41.07 53.25
CA LEU A 2 -37.00 40.53 52.20
C LEU A 2 -36.51 40.85 50.80
N ALA A 3 -35.92 42.01 50.58
CA ALA A 3 -35.31 42.38 49.28
C ALA A 3 -34.04 41.58 48.98
N GLU A 4 -33.23 41.28 50.00
CA GLU A 4 -32.04 40.41 49.85
C GLU A 4 -32.41 38.95 49.62
N MET A 5 -33.46 38.44 50.25
CA MET A 5 -33.99 37.11 49.95
C MET A 5 -34.57 36.99 48.55
N ALA A 6 -35.26 38.03 48.08
CA ALA A 6 -35.78 38.09 46.70
C ALA A 6 -34.64 38.20 45.67
N ALA A 7 -33.62 38.94 45.96
CA ALA A 7 -32.41 39.03 45.10
C ALA A 7 -31.62 37.73 45.06
N ALA A 8 -31.51 37.02 46.22
CA ALA A 8 -30.86 35.72 46.31
C ALA A 8 -31.64 34.64 45.54
N ALA A 9 -32.96 34.65 45.61
CA ALA A 9 -33.84 33.73 44.84
C ALA A 9 -33.72 34.01 43.34
N ALA A 10 -33.72 35.26 42.88
CA ALA A 10 -33.55 35.64 41.48
C ALA A 10 -32.17 35.25 40.93
N THR A 11 -31.10 35.33 41.74
CA THR A 11 -29.76 34.90 41.33
C THR A 11 -29.66 33.37 41.24
N ALA A 12 -30.35 32.61 42.11
CA ALA A 12 -30.43 31.18 42.04
C ALA A 12 -31.15 30.69 40.78
N ASP A 13 -32.25 31.33 40.40
CA ASP A 13 -33.01 31.03 39.17
C ASP A 13 -32.15 31.27 37.93
N VAL A 14 -31.35 32.33 37.88
CA VAL A 14 -30.47 32.63 36.74
C VAL A 14 -29.33 31.63 36.65
N VAL A 15 -28.75 31.19 37.78
CA VAL A 15 -27.70 30.15 37.81
C VAL A 15 -28.24 28.79 37.36
N GLU A 16 -29.49 28.48 37.77
CA GLU A 16 -30.13 27.24 37.32
C GLU A 16 -30.41 27.27 35.82
N GLU A 17 -30.86 28.37 35.28
CA GLU A 17 -31.08 28.58 33.83
C GLU A 17 -29.77 28.47 33.05
N LEU A 18 -28.67 29.11 33.49
CA LEU A 18 -27.35 28.98 32.90
C LEU A 18 -26.87 27.55 32.92
N THR A 19 -27.09 26.82 34.01
CA THR A 19 -26.72 25.42 34.14
C THR A 19 -27.53 24.53 33.19
N ARG A 20 -28.82 24.82 32.99
CA ARG A 20 -29.67 24.12 32.04
C ARG A 20 -29.16 24.33 30.62
N VAL A 21 -28.92 25.55 30.21
CA VAL A 21 -28.38 25.88 28.88
C VAL A 21 -27.04 25.21 28.63
N TYR A 22 -26.14 25.20 29.63
CA TYR A 22 -24.85 24.50 29.51
C TYR A 22 -25.00 22.98 29.26
N ARG A 23 -26.01 22.35 29.88
CA ARG A 23 -26.29 20.91 29.69
C ARG A 23 -26.92 20.57 28.33
N GLU A 24 -27.59 21.54 27.70
CA GLU A 24 -28.23 21.38 26.40
C GLU A 24 -27.25 21.64 25.22
N LEU A 25 -26.06 22.18 25.51
CA LEU A 25 -25.03 22.42 24.49
C LEU A 25 -24.44 21.08 23.99
N PRO A 26 -24.00 21.03 22.71
CA PRO A 26 -23.25 19.90 22.21
C PRO A 26 -21.97 19.71 23.05
N PRO A 27 -21.40 18.48 23.08
CA PRO A 27 -20.15 18.24 23.80
C PRO A 27 -19.06 19.20 23.33
N ARG A 28 -18.29 19.74 24.31
CA ARG A 28 -17.16 20.62 24.00
C ARG A 28 -16.09 19.82 23.24
N PRO A 29 -15.54 20.32 22.13
CA PRO A 29 -14.47 19.64 21.43
C PRO A 29 -13.23 19.50 22.34
N ALA A 30 -12.53 18.37 22.19
CA ALA A 30 -11.27 18.16 22.90
C ALA A 30 -10.19 19.16 22.42
N VAL A 31 -9.21 19.45 23.24
CA VAL A 31 -8.13 20.37 22.88
C VAL A 31 -7.41 19.90 21.62
N GLU A 32 -7.20 18.58 21.50
CA GLU A 32 -6.61 17.92 20.34
C GLU A 32 -7.44 18.12 19.08
N GLU A 33 -8.77 18.07 19.18
CA GLU A 33 -9.67 18.31 18.04
C GLU A 33 -9.58 19.77 17.56
N VAL A 34 -9.47 20.71 18.48
CA VAL A 34 -9.34 22.13 18.16
C VAL A 34 -7.98 22.43 17.52
N GLU A 35 -6.90 21.87 18.06
CA GLU A 35 -5.55 22.00 17.49
C GLU A 35 -5.48 21.37 16.08
N ALA A 36 -6.09 20.20 15.91
CA ALA A 36 -6.17 19.51 14.63
C ALA A 36 -6.98 20.33 13.60
N ALA A 37 -8.14 20.86 14.00
CA ALA A 37 -8.96 21.70 13.13
C ALA A 37 -8.22 22.99 12.73
N ALA A 38 -7.49 23.62 13.65
CA ALA A 38 -6.67 24.79 13.35
C ALA A 38 -5.53 24.45 12.36
N ALA A 39 -4.89 23.29 12.52
CA ALA A 39 -3.85 22.82 11.59
C ALA A 39 -4.41 22.54 10.19
N VAL A 40 -5.60 21.92 10.09
CA VAL A 40 -6.29 21.69 8.82
C VAL A 40 -6.62 23.02 8.12
N LEU A 41 -7.10 24.02 8.85
CA LEU A 41 -7.38 25.34 8.27
C LEU A 41 -6.10 26.03 7.76
N ALA A 42 -4.99 25.92 8.51
CA ALA A 42 -3.72 26.54 8.14
C ALA A 42 -3.09 25.87 6.89
N SER A 43 -3.28 24.56 6.70
CA SER A 43 -2.72 23.82 5.57
C SER A 43 -3.61 23.79 4.34
N ALA A 44 -4.92 24.02 4.50
CA ALA A 44 -5.91 23.85 3.43
C ALA A 44 -5.64 24.68 2.17
N ASP A 45 -5.06 25.89 2.32
CA ASP A 45 -4.74 26.75 1.19
C ASP A 45 -3.54 26.20 0.39
N ALA A 46 -2.49 25.76 1.08
CA ALA A 46 -1.31 25.19 0.47
C ALA A 46 -1.62 23.85 -0.23
N GLU A 47 -2.48 23.03 0.36
CA GLU A 47 -2.91 21.76 -0.21
C GLU A 47 -3.80 21.96 -1.44
N GLU A 48 -4.73 22.94 -1.41
CA GLU A 48 -5.53 23.29 -2.60
C GLU A 48 -4.65 23.75 -3.75
N GLU A 49 -3.65 24.61 -3.47
CA GLU A 49 -2.72 25.11 -4.47
C GLU A 49 -1.86 23.98 -5.07
N ALA A 50 -1.35 23.07 -4.23
CA ALA A 50 -0.58 21.91 -4.66
C ALA A 50 -1.41 21.00 -5.58
N ARG A 51 -2.67 20.74 -5.26
CA ARG A 51 -3.59 19.94 -6.06
C ARG A 51 -3.95 20.60 -7.40
N LEU A 52 -4.19 21.89 -7.40
CA LEU A 52 -4.43 22.63 -8.64
C LEU A 52 -3.20 22.62 -9.56
N ALA A 53 -2.00 22.68 -8.99
CA ALA A 53 -0.75 22.55 -9.75
C ALA A 53 -0.55 21.13 -10.31
N GLU A 54 -0.96 20.10 -9.58
CA GLU A 54 -0.93 18.70 -10.05
C GLU A 54 -1.89 18.48 -11.21
N VAL A 55 -3.14 18.92 -11.09
CA VAL A 55 -4.13 18.90 -12.18
C VAL A 55 -3.58 19.61 -13.43
N ALA A 56 -2.89 20.75 -13.27
CA ALA A 56 -2.28 21.46 -14.39
C ALA A 56 -1.14 20.68 -15.05
N ARG A 57 -0.33 19.95 -14.27
CA ARG A 57 0.76 19.08 -14.79
C ARG A 57 0.21 17.89 -15.58
N GLU A 58 -0.79 17.21 -15.04
CA GLU A 58 -1.45 16.09 -15.73
C GLU A 58 -2.10 16.51 -17.06
N GLU A 59 -2.69 17.70 -17.09
CA GLU A 59 -3.28 18.27 -18.31
C GLU A 59 -2.22 18.56 -19.37
N ALA A 60 -1.07 19.10 -18.96
CA ALA A 60 0.02 19.37 -19.88
C ALA A 60 0.58 18.07 -20.49
N ALA A 61 0.58 16.96 -19.74
CA ALA A 61 0.96 15.65 -20.23
C ALA A 61 -0.09 15.11 -21.22
N ARG A 62 -1.37 15.15 -20.90
CA ARG A 62 -2.47 14.67 -21.76
C ARG A 62 -2.61 15.47 -23.06
N LEU A 63 -2.35 16.77 -23.05
CA LEU A 63 -2.34 17.60 -24.26
C LEU A 63 -1.25 17.15 -25.27
N ARG A 64 -0.18 16.51 -24.80
CA ARG A 64 0.88 15.95 -25.68
C ARG A 64 0.49 14.60 -26.28
N GLU A 65 -0.41 13.86 -25.62
CA GLU A 65 -0.82 12.50 -26.01
C GLU A 65 -2.14 12.47 -26.80
N ALA A 66 -2.95 13.53 -26.75
CA ALA A 66 -4.31 13.55 -27.30
C ALA A 66 -4.33 13.96 -28.78
N GLU A 67 -3.91 13.08 -29.69
CA GLU A 67 -4.23 13.19 -31.11
C GLU A 67 -5.73 12.87 -31.31
N GLY A 68 -6.55 13.91 -31.62
CA GLY A 68 -7.94 13.74 -32.06
C GLY A 68 -9.05 14.14 -31.07
N VAL A 69 -8.73 14.65 -29.90
CA VAL A 69 -9.74 15.15 -28.92
C VAL A 69 -9.95 16.65 -29.11
N SER A 70 -11.23 17.09 -29.14
CA SER A 70 -11.57 18.52 -29.24
C SER A 70 -10.98 19.31 -28.08
N GLY A 71 -10.30 20.44 -28.38
CA GLY A 71 -9.73 21.33 -27.37
C GLY A 71 -10.76 21.90 -26.40
N GLU A 72 -12.02 22.10 -26.84
CA GLU A 72 -13.12 22.53 -25.99
C GLU A 72 -13.50 21.49 -24.95
N LEU A 73 -13.53 20.20 -25.30
CA LEU A 73 -13.82 19.12 -24.37
C LEU A 73 -12.74 18.99 -23.29
N LEU A 74 -11.48 19.15 -23.66
CA LEU A 74 -10.36 19.18 -22.72
C LEU A 74 -10.44 20.39 -21.78
N ALA A 75 -10.87 21.55 -22.26
CA ALA A 75 -11.08 22.74 -21.44
C ALA A 75 -12.20 22.55 -20.41
N VAL A 76 -13.33 21.96 -20.81
CA VAL A 76 -14.45 21.64 -19.91
C VAL A 76 -14.03 20.62 -18.85
N LEU A 77 -13.28 19.57 -19.23
CA LEU A 77 -12.77 18.58 -18.29
C LEU A 77 -11.82 19.22 -17.25
N ARG A 78 -10.97 20.14 -17.70
CA ARG A 78 -10.10 20.94 -16.84
C ARG A 78 -10.88 21.72 -15.79
N GLU A 79 -11.87 22.47 -16.26
CA GLU A 79 -12.67 23.32 -15.38
C GLU A 79 -13.45 22.49 -14.36
N ALA A 80 -14.01 21.35 -14.78
CA ALA A 80 -14.70 20.42 -13.90
C ALA A 80 -13.78 19.84 -12.81
N ARG A 81 -12.55 19.45 -13.16
CA ARG A 81 -11.56 18.94 -12.20
C ARG A 81 -11.12 19.98 -11.19
N ARG A 82 -10.83 21.21 -11.66
CA ARG A 82 -10.49 22.34 -10.78
C ARG A 82 -11.65 22.70 -9.85
N ALA A 83 -12.87 22.69 -10.34
CA ALA A 83 -14.05 22.92 -9.54
C ALA A 83 -14.23 21.82 -8.48
N ALA A 84 -14.01 20.57 -8.81
CA ALA A 84 -14.07 19.46 -7.87
C ALA A 84 -13.05 19.61 -6.74
N VAL A 85 -11.79 19.96 -7.05
CA VAL A 85 -10.74 20.21 -6.03
C VAL A 85 -11.15 21.33 -5.08
N ARG A 86 -11.62 22.46 -5.62
CA ARG A 86 -12.06 23.61 -4.81
C ARG A 86 -13.27 23.28 -3.93
N LEU A 87 -14.25 22.54 -4.45
CA LEU A 87 -15.44 22.17 -3.69
C LEU A 87 -15.08 21.27 -2.50
N ARG A 88 -14.18 20.32 -2.70
CA ARG A 88 -13.69 19.42 -1.63
C ARG A 88 -12.92 20.19 -0.56
N ALA A 89 -11.98 21.04 -0.95
CA ALA A 89 -11.25 21.90 -0.02
C ALA A 89 -12.20 22.80 0.80
N LEU A 90 -13.24 23.34 0.17
CA LEU A 90 -14.26 24.14 0.86
C LEU A 90 -15.03 23.34 1.91
N GLN A 91 -15.38 22.08 1.62
CA GLN A 91 -16.11 21.23 2.55
C GLN A 91 -15.26 20.91 3.79
N GLN A 92 -14.00 20.59 3.62
CA GLN A 92 -13.07 20.31 4.73
C GLN A 92 -12.81 21.54 5.59
N ARG A 93 -12.61 22.72 4.96
CA ARG A 93 -12.52 24.00 5.69
C ARG A 93 -13.77 24.25 6.53
N LYS A 94 -14.95 23.93 6.01
CA LYS A 94 -16.23 24.14 6.70
C LYS A 94 -16.30 23.30 7.98
N GLU A 95 -15.90 22.03 7.94
CA GLU A 95 -15.88 21.15 9.11
C GLU A 95 -14.88 21.65 10.17
N ALA A 96 -13.64 21.94 9.76
CA ALA A 96 -12.61 22.45 10.66
C ALA A 96 -12.98 23.83 11.26
N ALA A 97 -13.53 24.75 10.45
CA ALA A 97 -14.01 26.04 10.93
C ALA A 97 -15.13 25.91 11.95
N HIS A 98 -16.02 24.91 11.79
CA HIS A 98 -17.10 24.66 12.75
C HIS A 98 -16.55 24.29 14.13
N VAL A 99 -15.53 23.40 14.21
CA VAL A 99 -14.92 23.00 15.48
C VAL A 99 -14.22 24.16 16.17
N VAL A 100 -13.46 24.96 15.43
CA VAL A 100 -12.77 26.14 15.98
C VAL A 100 -13.78 27.19 16.46
N GLU A 101 -14.85 27.42 15.72
CA GLU A 101 -15.91 28.35 16.12
C GLU A 101 -16.69 27.85 17.33
N LEU A 102 -16.93 26.54 17.44
CA LEU A 102 -17.58 25.92 18.60
C LEU A 102 -16.74 26.15 19.86
N GLU A 103 -15.44 25.89 19.83
CA GLU A 103 -14.53 26.15 20.96
C GLU A 103 -14.48 27.64 21.30
N ARG A 104 -14.48 28.54 20.31
CA ARG A 104 -14.55 29.99 20.56
C ARG A 104 -15.79 30.36 21.34
N ARG A 105 -16.95 29.79 21.00
CA ARG A 105 -18.21 30.01 21.71
C ARG A 105 -18.15 29.47 23.14
N PHE A 106 -17.56 28.30 23.36
CA PHE A 106 -17.33 27.78 24.72
C PHE A 106 -16.43 28.68 25.55
N LYS A 107 -15.36 29.24 24.98
CA LYS A 107 -14.51 30.22 25.70
C LYS A 107 -15.24 31.46 26.10
N VAL A 108 -16.14 31.97 25.24
CA VAL A 108 -17.00 33.11 25.59
C VAL A 108 -17.95 32.74 26.73
N LEU A 109 -18.57 31.55 26.66
CA LEU A 109 -19.48 31.06 27.70
C LEU A 109 -18.76 30.87 29.04
N ASP A 110 -17.54 30.28 29.04
CA ASP A 110 -16.70 30.15 30.24
C ASP A 110 -16.42 31.51 30.88
N GLY A 111 -16.11 32.51 30.07
CA GLY A 111 -15.89 33.88 30.54
C GLY A 111 -17.16 34.51 31.15
N LEU A 112 -18.36 34.19 30.61
CA LEU A 112 -19.64 34.63 31.15
C LEU A 112 -19.96 33.92 32.46
N ILE A 113 -19.75 32.61 32.56
CA ILE A 113 -19.94 31.81 33.79
C ILE A 113 -18.99 32.31 34.89
N GLN A 114 -17.73 32.57 34.58
CA GLN A 114 -16.77 33.11 35.56
C GLN A 114 -17.18 34.48 36.08
N ARG A 115 -17.73 35.37 35.22
CA ARG A 115 -18.26 36.66 35.64
C ARG A 115 -19.49 36.47 36.54
N ALA A 116 -20.41 35.62 36.15
CA ALA A 116 -21.58 35.30 36.96
C ALA A 116 -21.21 34.74 38.35
N SER A 117 -20.20 33.82 38.42
CA SER A 117 -19.71 33.23 39.65
C SER A 117 -19.11 34.30 40.60
N ARG A 118 -18.39 35.31 40.06
CA ARG A 118 -17.87 36.42 40.86
C ARG A 118 -18.98 37.30 41.42
N VAL A 119 -20.09 37.43 40.73
CA VAL A 119 -21.26 38.21 41.19
C VAL A 119 -22.03 37.48 42.29
N VAL A 120 -22.09 36.13 42.20
CA VAL A 120 -22.84 35.28 43.14
C VAL A 120 -22.03 34.96 44.40
N SER A 121 -20.67 34.90 44.32
CA SER A 121 -19.83 34.64 45.48
C SER A 121 -19.52 35.94 46.22
N PRO A 122 -20.08 36.21 47.38
CA PRO A 122 -19.66 37.35 48.19
C PRO A 122 -18.23 37.13 48.62
N SER A 123 -17.34 38.09 48.30
CA SER A 123 -15.96 38.11 48.73
C SER A 123 -15.88 38.12 50.26
N GLY A 124 -15.80 36.89 50.81
CA GLY A 124 -15.45 36.73 52.21
C GLY A 124 -13.93 36.73 52.34
N GLU A 125 -13.35 37.90 52.57
CA GLU A 125 -12.16 38.06 53.41
C GLU A 125 -12.00 39.54 53.74
N GLY A 126 -12.07 39.79 55.04
CA GLY A 126 -12.06 41.11 55.58
C GLY A 126 -10.70 41.82 55.52
N SER A 127 -10.77 43.12 55.40
CA SER A 127 -9.83 43.97 56.08
C SER A 127 -10.63 45.13 56.71
N SER A 128 -10.61 45.13 58.02
CA SER A 128 -11.08 46.21 58.86
C SER A 128 -10.21 47.45 58.67
N ALA A 129 -10.82 48.60 58.33
CA ALA A 129 -10.50 49.91 58.93
C ALA A 129 -11.38 51.01 58.37
N GLY A 130 -12.20 51.62 59.22
CA GLY A 130 -12.36 53.06 59.38
C GLY A 130 -13.24 53.83 58.40
N GLY A 131 -14.47 54.11 58.83
CA GLY A 131 -15.09 55.43 58.89
C GLY A 131 -15.42 56.21 57.62
N GLY A 132 -16.72 56.51 57.44
CA GLY A 132 -17.14 57.70 56.68
C GLY A 132 -18.22 57.41 55.64
N GLY A 133 -19.47 57.75 56.00
CA GLY A 133 -20.61 57.63 55.10
C GLY A 133 -20.47 58.51 53.87
N VAL A 134 -20.70 57.90 52.79
CA VAL A 134 -21.25 58.35 51.47
C VAL A 134 -21.21 57.11 50.56
N GLU A 135 -22.20 56.29 50.48
CA GLU A 135 -22.13 55.10 49.59
C GLU A 135 -23.52 54.51 49.29
N THR A 136 -24.51 55.29 49.04
CA THR A 136 -25.76 54.72 48.53
C THR A 136 -25.87 54.76 47.01
N GLU A 137 -25.18 55.66 46.33
CA GLU A 137 -25.20 55.75 44.87
C GLU A 137 -24.23 54.77 44.20
N GLU A 138 -23.02 54.56 44.75
CA GLU A 138 -22.03 53.61 44.17
C GLU A 138 -22.48 52.15 44.27
N VAL A 139 -23.17 51.76 45.35
CA VAL A 139 -23.72 50.39 45.52
C VAL A 139 -24.86 50.14 44.55
N VAL A 140 -25.68 51.15 44.24
CA VAL A 140 -26.76 51.01 43.27
C VAL A 140 -26.23 50.94 41.83
N GLU A 141 -25.22 51.72 41.48
CA GLU A 141 -24.54 51.62 40.18
C GLU A 141 -23.79 50.27 40.01
N GLU A 142 -23.16 49.80 41.06
CA GLU A 142 -22.48 48.48 41.04
C GLU A 142 -23.49 47.31 40.96
N MET A 143 -24.64 47.43 41.60
CA MET A 143 -25.76 46.45 41.48
C MET A 143 -26.42 46.52 40.11
N ASP A 144 -26.59 47.66 39.50
CA ASP A 144 -27.15 47.78 38.15
C ASP A 144 -26.13 47.37 37.08
N ALA A 145 -24.81 47.60 37.27
CA ALA A 145 -23.77 47.07 36.44
C ALA A 145 -23.74 45.52 36.53
N ARG A 146 -23.88 44.96 37.72
CA ARG A 146 -23.96 43.49 37.95
C ARG A 146 -25.24 42.90 37.29
N ARG A 147 -26.36 43.58 37.35
CA ARG A 147 -27.60 43.17 36.63
C ARG A 147 -27.43 43.21 35.10
N SER A 148 -26.79 44.25 34.60
CA SER A 148 -26.47 44.37 33.18
C SER A 148 -25.57 43.27 32.68
N ASP A 149 -24.54 42.87 33.45
CA ASP A 149 -23.62 41.78 33.08
C ASP A 149 -24.31 40.40 33.07
N VAL A 150 -25.19 40.14 34.05
CA VAL A 150 -26.00 38.90 34.08
C VAL A 150 -27.02 38.87 32.92
N ALA A 151 -27.66 40.00 32.62
CA ALA A 151 -28.58 40.10 31.48
C ALA A 151 -27.84 39.97 30.13
N ALA A 152 -26.64 40.52 30.00
CA ALA A 152 -25.80 40.36 28.84
C ALA A 152 -25.33 38.90 28.65
N ALA A 153 -24.99 38.20 29.77
CA ALA A 153 -24.68 36.77 29.75
C ALA A 153 -25.88 35.93 29.26
N ALA A 154 -27.08 36.19 29.76
CA ALA A 154 -28.30 35.49 29.34
C ALA A 154 -28.66 35.77 27.86
N ALA A 155 -28.47 37.02 27.38
CA ALA A 155 -28.70 37.38 25.99
C ALA A 155 -27.69 36.69 25.04
N ALA A 156 -26.42 36.60 25.40
CA ALA A 156 -25.40 35.91 24.62
C ALA A 156 -25.61 34.40 24.53
N VAL A 157 -26.15 33.79 25.58
CA VAL A 157 -26.59 32.41 25.58
C VAL A 157 -27.76 32.18 24.62
N GLY A 158 -28.72 33.07 24.60
CA GLY A 158 -29.86 33.04 23.65
C GLY A 158 -29.45 33.24 22.17
N GLU A 159 -28.31 33.89 21.90
CA GLU A 159 -27.71 33.97 20.55
C GLU A 159 -27.00 32.66 20.14
N ILE A 160 -26.33 31.96 21.10
CA ILE A 160 -25.74 30.65 20.90
C ILE A 160 -26.82 29.61 20.54
N GLU A 161 -27.96 29.60 21.24
CA GLU A 161 -29.11 28.73 20.92
C GLU A 161 -29.69 28.98 19.52
N ARG A 162 -29.79 30.23 19.09
CA ARG A 162 -30.34 30.61 17.77
C ARG A 162 -29.41 30.21 16.62
N GLY A 163 -28.08 30.17 16.85
CA GLY A 163 -27.09 29.74 15.86
C GLY A 163 -27.06 28.23 15.65
N ASN A 164 -27.55 27.42 16.60
CA ASN A 164 -27.41 25.98 16.59
C ASN A 164 -28.56 25.19 15.93
N ARG A 165 -29.66 25.87 15.50
CA ARG A 165 -30.84 25.20 14.89
C ARG A 165 -30.64 24.69 13.47
N GLY A 166 -29.43 24.72 12.92
CA GLY A 166 -29.16 24.47 11.51
C GLY A 166 -28.29 23.26 11.13
N VAL A 167 -27.56 22.61 12.03
CA VAL A 167 -26.66 21.51 11.62
C VAL A 167 -26.56 20.45 12.73
N GLY A 168 -27.37 19.41 12.64
CA GLY A 168 -27.25 18.23 13.47
C GLY A 168 -26.15 17.30 12.94
N PHE A 169 -24.92 17.44 13.40
CA PHE A 169 -23.88 16.42 13.29
C PHE A 169 -23.41 16.08 14.71
N GLY A 170 -23.86 14.92 15.20
CA GLY A 170 -23.36 14.35 16.45
C GLY A 170 -21.94 13.87 16.28
N LEU A 171 -20.98 14.63 16.76
CA LEU A 171 -19.61 14.19 16.97
C LEU A 171 -19.58 13.29 18.23
N ASP A 172 -19.43 11.98 18.02
CA ASP A 172 -19.38 11.03 19.12
C ASP A 172 -17.94 10.92 19.67
N THR A 173 -17.60 11.83 20.60
CA THR A 173 -16.28 11.88 21.27
C THR A 173 -15.95 10.62 22.08
N LYS A 174 -16.94 9.75 22.36
CA LYS A 174 -16.71 8.46 23.00
C LYS A 174 -16.00 7.47 22.09
N ALA A 175 -16.16 7.58 20.77
CA ALA A 175 -15.53 6.69 19.81
C ALA A 175 -14.00 6.85 19.79
N VAL A 176 -13.50 8.07 19.89
CA VAL A 176 -12.04 8.34 19.88
C VAL A 176 -11.37 7.83 21.16
N SER A 177 -12.03 7.99 22.31
CA SER A 177 -11.49 7.52 23.61
C SER A 177 -11.45 5.98 23.72
N SER A 178 -12.35 5.28 23.04
CA SER A 178 -12.42 3.81 23.05
C SER A 178 -11.36 3.17 22.15
N LEU A 179 -11.01 3.80 21.03
CA LEU A 179 -9.96 3.33 20.10
C LEU A 179 -8.55 3.38 20.73
N LEU A 180 -8.33 4.31 21.66
CA LEU A 180 -7.06 4.48 22.37
C LEU A 180 -6.89 3.56 23.59
N ARG A 181 -7.95 2.87 24.04
CA ARG A 181 -7.92 1.98 25.23
C ARG A 181 -7.69 0.51 24.91
N ASN A 182 -7.88 0.06 23.68
CA ASN A 182 -7.85 -1.36 23.36
C ASN A 182 -6.63 -1.76 22.50
N GLY A 183 -5.50 -1.91 23.16
CA GLY A 183 -4.58 -2.97 22.82
C GLY A 183 -5.06 -4.27 23.49
N SER A 184 -6.07 -4.93 23.01
CA SER A 184 -6.38 -6.37 23.08
C SER A 184 -7.89 -6.67 23.10
N THR A 185 -8.25 -7.65 22.27
CA THR A 185 -9.40 -8.57 22.29
C THR A 185 -10.80 -8.07 21.95
N GLY A 186 -11.30 -8.56 20.81
CA GLY A 186 -12.60 -9.25 20.74
C GLY A 186 -13.84 -8.45 20.35
N SER A 187 -14.27 -8.64 19.10
CA SER A 187 -15.65 -8.73 18.59
C SER A 187 -16.68 -7.64 18.95
N ASP A 188 -17.32 -7.13 17.90
CA ASP A 188 -18.56 -6.35 17.87
C ASP A 188 -18.46 -4.86 18.23
N MET A 189 -17.73 -4.11 17.39
CA MET A 189 -18.00 -2.68 17.18
C MET A 189 -18.23 -2.45 15.69
N VAL A 190 -19.43 -2.01 15.34
CA VAL A 190 -19.80 -1.49 14.03
C VAL A 190 -18.71 -0.53 13.56
N ASP A 191 -18.18 -0.74 12.36
CA ASP A 191 -17.14 0.03 11.69
C ASP A 191 -17.52 1.52 11.58
N GLN A 192 -17.26 2.29 12.62
CA GLN A 192 -17.45 3.73 12.59
C GLN A 192 -16.23 4.37 11.92
N LYS A 193 -16.36 4.68 10.64
CA LYS A 193 -15.31 5.34 9.86
C LYS A 193 -14.99 6.73 10.44
N LEU A 194 -13.72 7.06 10.53
CA LEU A 194 -13.20 8.30 11.10
C LEU A 194 -13.27 9.46 10.09
N SER A 195 -13.76 10.61 10.54
CA SER A 195 -13.68 11.86 9.79
C SER A 195 -12.24 12.43 9.80
N LEU A 196 -11.94 13.37 8.91
CA LEU A 196 -10.61 14.00 8.83
C LEU A 196 -10.17 14.63 10.17
N ILE A 197 -11.10 15.26 10.90
CA ILE A 197 -10.82 15.89 12.19
C ILE A 197 -10.51 14.84 13.24
N GLN A 198 -11.25 13.73 13.26
CA GLN A 198 -11.00 12.62 14.17
C GLN A 198 -9.65 11.96 13.89
N VAL A 199 -9.28 11.81 12.61
CA VAL A 199 -7.95 11.33 12.21
C VAL A 199 -6.87 12.29 12.67
N ALA A 200 -7.04 13.59 12.46
CA ALA A 200 -6.09 14.59 12.89
C ALA A 200 -5.94 14.63 14.43
N SER A 201 -7.06 14.52 15.18
CA SER A 201 -7.06 14.42 16.64
C SER A 201 -6.37 13.14 17.13
N LEU A 202 -6.61 12.00 16.45
CA LEU A 202 -5.93 10.75 16.76
C LEU A 202 -4.42 10.86 16.54
N ILE A 203 -3.98 11.47 15.45
CA ILE A 203 -2.57 11.74 15.15
C ILE A 203 -1.95 12.62 16.25
N GLU A 204 -2.60 13.73 16.61
CA GLU A 204 -2.12 14.64 17.67
C GLU A 204 -1.98 13.92 19.03
N SER A 205 -2.99 13.12 19.40
CA SER A 205 -2.94 12.37 20.65
C SER A 205 -1.89 11.25 20.62
N SER A 206 -1.69 10.60 19.48
CA SER A 206 -0.64 9.59 19.27
C SER A 206 0.75 10.21 19.38
N ALA A 207 0.97 11.38 18.77
CA ALA A 207 2.20 12.12 18.86
C ALA A 207 2.52 12.54 20.30
N LYS A 208 1.52 13.04 21.06
CA LYS A 208 1.70 13.40 22.48
C LYS A 208 2.02 12.20 23.38
N ARG A 209 1.58 11.01 23.02
CA ARG A 209 1.83 9.76 23.77
C ARG A 209 3.13 9.06 23.39
N GLY A 210 3.77 9.45 22.28
CA GLY A 210 4.93 8.76 21.75
C GLY A 210 4.60 7.32 21.32
N THR A 211 3.45 7.11 20.64
CA THR A 211 3.08 5.78 20.16
C THR A 211 4.01 5.34 19.05
N THR A 212 4.42 4.07 19.07
CA THR A 212 5.31 3.47 18.07
C THR A 212 4.56 2.87 16.88
N GLU A 213 3.28 2.57 17.04
CA GLU A 213 2.45 1.94 16.02
C GLU A 213 1.15 2.72 15.84
N LEU A 214 0.78 2.99 14.60
CA LEU A 214 -0.50 3.62 14.26
C LEU A 214 -1.17 2.84 13.13
N ASN A 215 -2.36 2.30 13.42
CA ASN A 215 -3.16 1.55 12.45
C ASN A 215 -4.47 2.27 12.13
N LEU A 216 -4.57 2.74 10.87
CA LEU A 216 -5.74 3.41 10.28
C LEU A 216 -6.35 2.60 9.12
N ARG A 217 -6.00 1.32 8.98
CA ARG A 217 -6.46 0.43 7.91
C ARG A 217 -7.99 0.40 7.82
N GLY A 218 -8.53 0.78 6.65
CA GLY A 218 -9.96 0.78 6.35
C GLY A 218 -10.83 1.69 7.22
N LYS A 219 -10.21 2.52 8.09
CA LYS A 219 -10.94 3.30 9.11
C LYS A 219 -11.36 4.69 8.65
N LEU A 220 -10.92 5.14 7.49
CA LEU A 220 -11.23 6.50 7.02
C LEU A 220 -12.57 6.54 6.29
N VAL A 221 -13.33 7.64 6.47
CA VAL A 221 -14.51 7.86 5.63
C VAL A 221 -14.10 8.03 4.17
N ASP A 222 -14.94 7.56 3.24
CA ASP A 222 -14.67 7.50 1.80
C ASP A 222 -14.38 8.87 1.14
N GLN A 223 -14.64 9.96 1.85
CA GLN A 223 -14.42 11.33 1.40
C GLN A 223 -13.00 11.85 1.71
N ILE A 224 -12.21 11.11 2.53
CA ILE A 224 -10.85 11.49 2.87
C ILE A 224 -9.92 11.00 1.77
N GLU A 225 -9.44 11.92 0.95
CA GLU A 225 -8.51 11.66 -0.15
C GLU A 225 -7.06 12.01 0.20
N TRP A 226 -6.84 12.74 1.30
CA TRP A 226 -5.49 13.08 1.81
C TRP A 226 -5.44 13.10 3.32
N LEU A 227 -4.26 12.86 3.87
CA LEU A 227 -3.99 12.91 5.30
C LEU A 227 -3.58 14.32 5.73
N PRO A 228 -3.88 14.71 6.98
CA PRO A 228 -3.52 16.03 7.49
C PRO A 228 -1.99 16.17 7.65
N VAL A 229 -1.47 17.40 7.51
CA VAL A 229 -0.04 17.71 7.68
C VAL A 229 0.48 17.39 9.08
N SER A 230 -0.42 17.29 10.09
CA SER A 230 -0.07 16.84 11.44
C SER A 230 0.51 15.42 11.47
N LEU A 231 0.40 14.64 10.39
CA LEU A 231 1.05 13.33 10.25
C LEU A 231 2.56 13.42 10.58
N GLY A 232 3.24 14.48 10.15
CA GLY A 232 4.66 14.69 10.43
C GLY A 232 5.03 14.88 11.90
N LYS A 233 4.05 15.00 12.82
CA LYS A 233 4.28 15.06 14.26
C LYS A 233 4.52 13.68 14.89
N LEU A 234 4.23 12.60 14.18
CA LEU A 234 4.40 11.22 14.65
C LEU A 234 5.87 10.77 14.60
N GLN A 235 6.75 11.50 15.29
CA GLN A 235 8.19 11.28 15.19
C GLN A 235 8.66 9.96 15.79
N ASP A 236 7.92 9.39 16.76
CA ASP A 236 8.27 8.13 17.43
C ASP A 236 7.67 6.89 16.74
N VAL A 237 6.85 7.07 15.69
CA VAL A 237 6.18 5.98 15.00
C VAL A 237 7.18 5.18 14.15
N THR A 238 7.22 3.88 14.40
CA THR A 238 8.02 2.90 13.67
C THR A 238 7.19 2.09 12.65
N GLU A 239 5.89 1.91 12.92
CA GLU A 239 4.97 1.21 12.02
C GLU A 239 3.72 2.06 11.77
N LEU A 240 3.41 2.29 10.49
CA LEU A 240 2.23 3.03 10.06
C LEU A 240 1.47 2.22 9.01
N ASP A 241 0.23 1.89 9.31
CA ASP A 241 -0.69 1.21 8.42
C ASP A 241 -1.89 2.13 8.11
N ILE A 242 -1.99 2.55 6.85
CA ILE A 242 -3.07 3.38 6.29
C ILE A 242 -3.70 2.71 5.07
N SER A 243 -3.54 1.40 4.96
CA SER A 243 -4.04 0.58 3.86
C SER A 243 -5.59 0.52 3.80
N GLU A 244 -6.11 0.06 2.67
CA GLU A 244 -7.54 -0.14 2.43
C GLU A 244 -8.40 1.11 2.62
N ASN A 245 -7.89 2.27 2.22
CA ASN A 245 -8.61 3.54 2.24
C ASN A 245 -8.77 4.10 0.81
N ARG A 246 -9.05 5.40 0.67
CA ARG A 246 -9.18 6.07 -0.63
C ARG A 246 -8.22 7.24 -0.77
N ILE A 247 -7.06 7.14 -0.14
CA ILE A 247 -6.06 8.21 -0.12
C ILE A 247 -5.46 8.37 -1.51
N MET A 248 -5.50 9.58 -2.04
CA MET A 248 -4.94 9.95 -3.35
C MET A 248 -3.56 10.59 -3.23
N ALA A 249 -3.24 11.20 -2.09
CA ALA A 249 -1.94 11.82 -1.84
C ALA A 249 -1.53 11.78 -0.38
N LEU A 250 -0.22 11.72 -0.16
CA LEU A 250 0.40 11.89 1.14
C LEU A 250 0.87 13.34 1.32
N PRO A 251 0.77 13.90 2.53
CA PRO A 251 1.32 15.22 2.80
C PRO A 251 2.86 15.19 2.73
N SER A 252 3.48 16.29 2.33
CA SER A 252 4.94 16.40 2.28
C SER A 252 5.62 16.17 3.65
N THR A 253 4.88 16.37 4.74
CA THR A 253 5.35 16.13 6.11
C THR A 253 5.57 14.65 6.43
N VAL A 254 5.18 13.72 5.55
CA VAL A 254 5.48 12.28 5.73
C VAL A 254 6.98 12.03 5.86
N GLY A 255 7.83 12.81 5.16
CA GLY A 255 9.29 12.70 5.24
C GLY A 255 9.86 12.97 6.62
N SER A 256 9.09 13.60 7.53
CA SER A 256 9.54 13.85 8.91
C SER A 256 9.55 12.60 9.80
N LEU A 257 8.95 11.47 9.35
CA LEU A 257 8.85 10.21 10.10
C LEU A 257 10.15 9.40 10.03
N ARG A 258 11.24 9.94 10.58
CA ARG A 258 12.59 9.39 10.40
C ARG A 258 12.82 8.02 11.04
N TYR A 259 12.02 7.64 12.03
CA TYR A 259 12.11 6.34 12.69
C TYR A 259 11.18 5.29 12.09
N LEU A 260 10.41 5.65 11.07
CA LEU A 260 9.49 4.73 10.40
C LEU A 260 10.27 3.60 9.71
N THR A 261 10.00 2.37 10.12
CA THR A 261 10.61 1.15 9.58
C THR A 261 9.67 0.40 8.67
N LYS A 262 8.35 0.47 8.94
CA LYS A 262 7.32 -0.19 8.15
C LYS A 262 6.20 0.78 7.80
N LEU A 263 5.90 0.86 6.51
CA LEU A 263 4.83 1.68 5.96
C LEU A 263 3.96 0.85 5.03
N ASP A 264 2.71 0.72 5.39
CA ASP A 264 1.71 0.01 4.61
C ASP A 264 0.64 1.00 4.11
N ILE A 265 0.57 1.16 2.80
CA ILE A 265 -0.38 2.07 2.11
C ILE A 265 -1.12 1.32 1.00
N HIS A 266 -1.12 -0.01 1.01
CA HIS A 266 -1.75 -0.78 -0.04
C HIS A 266 -3.25 -0.49 -0.19
N SER A 267 -3.80 -0.79 -1.35
CA SER A 267 -5.23 -0.64 -1.64
C SER A 267 -5.75 0.76 -1.36
N ASN A 268 -5.08 1.75 -1.94
CA ASN A 268 -5.46 3.15 -1.93
C ASN A 268 -5.61 3.69 -3.37
N GLN A 269 -5.63 5.00 -3.56
CA GLN A 269 -5.73 5.64 -4.87
C GLN A 269 -4.56 6.61 -5.12
N LEU A 270 -3.38 6.31 -4.55
CA LEU A 270 -2.21 7.16 -4.68
C LEU A 270 -1.77 7.29 -6.15
N ILE A 271 -1.67 8.53 -6.60
CA ILE A 271 -1.23 8.86 -7.96
C ILE A 271 0.28 9.12 -7.98
N ASN A 272 0.79 9.82 -6.97
CA ASN A 272 2.20 10.17 -6.82
C ASN A 272 2.63 10.11 -5.34
N LEU A 273 3.94 9.97 -5.12
CA LEU A 273 4.56 10.17 -3.81
C LEU A 273 5.22 11.56 -3.76
N PRO A 274 5.21 12.24 -2.60
CA PRO A 274 5.87 13.54 -2.45
C PRO A 274 7.40 13.39 -2.53
N ASP A 275 8.12 14.42 -2.99
CA ASP A 275 9.57 14.41 -3.08
C ASP A 275 10.27 14.18 -1.72
N THR A 276 9.64 14.59 -0.63
CA THR A 276 10.11 14.36 0.74
C THR A 276 10.03 12.90 1.19
N PHE A 277 9.37 12.02 0.42
CA PHE A 277 9.27 10.59 0.73
C PHE A 277 10.65 9.93 0.89
N GLY A 278 11.63 10.38 0.12
CA GLY A 278 13.02 9.91 0.23
C GLY A 278 13.74 10.27 1.54
N GLU A 279 13.12 11.04 2.44
CA GLU A 279 13.67 11.37 3.76
C GLU A 279 13.40 10.27 4.81
N LEU A 280 12.58 9.27 4.50
CA LEU A 280 12.27 8.11 5.36
C LEU A 280 13.47 7.14 5.44
N SER A 281 14.59 7.61 5.96
CA SER A 281 15.88 6.91 5.91
C SER A 281 15.92 5.57 6.65
N SER A 282 15.04 5.36 7.62
CA SER A 282 14.94 4.11 8.41
C SER A 282 14.00 3.08 7.80
N LEU A 283 13.31 3.40 6.70
CA LEU A 283 12.27 2.55 6.13
C LEU A 283 12.87 1.24 5.59
N ILE A 284 12.32 0.11 6.05
CA ILE A 284 12.74 -1.24 5.72
C ILE A 284 11.70 -1.95 4.86
N ASP A 285 10.43 -1.83 5.25
CA ASP A 285 9.30 -2.47 4.60
C ASP A 285 8.34 -1.41 4.06
N LEU A 286 8.09 -1.45 2.75
CA LEU A 286 7.18 -0.53 2.08
C LEU A 286 6.22 -1.31 1.19
N ASP A 287 4.94 -1.21 1.50
CA ASP A 287 3.87 -1.77 0.70
C ASP A 287 3.04 -0.65 0.05
N LEU A 288 3.08 -0.60 -1.28
CA LEU A 288 2.36 0.35 -2.13
C LEU A 288 1.44 -0.38 -3.13
N HIS A 289 1.19 -1.68 -2.95
CA HIS A 289 0.42 -2.43 -3.93
C HIS A 289 -1.03 -1.93 -4.06
N ALA A 290 -1.65 -2.19 -5.19
CA ALA A 290 -3.02 -1.80 -5.49
C ALA A 290 -3.25 -0.28 -5.31
N ASN A 291 -2.45 0.53 -6.01
CA ASN A 291 -2.57 1.98 -6.10
C ASN A 291 -2.64 2.44 -7.58
N GLN A 292 -2.48 3.71 -7.86
CA GLN A 292 -2.50 4.29 -9.21
C GLN A 292 -1.18 5.00 -9.56
N LEU A 293 -0.08 4.54 -8.94
CA LEU A 293 1.25 5.14 -9.12
C LEU A 293 1.76 4.91 -10.53
N LYS A 294 2.28 5.97 -11.16
CA LYS A 294 2.89 5.93 -12.49
C LYS A 294 4.41 6.09 -12.46
N SER A 295 4.92 6.72 -11.43
CA SER A 295 6.35 6.97 -11.26
C SER A 295 6.70 7.09 -9.78
N LEU A 296 7.98 6.92 -9.45
CA LEU A 296 8.56 7.21 -8.15
C LEU A 296 9.38 8.51 -8.23
N PRO A 297 9.41 9.34 -7.19
CA PRO A 297 10.24 10.53 -7.16
C PRO A 297 11.74 10.16 -7.17
N VAL A 298 12.59 11.04 -7.69
CA VAL A 298 14.05 10.80 -7.75
C VAL A 298 14.65 10.61 -6.36
N SER A 299 14.09 11.26 -5.35
CA SER A 299 14.46 11.13 -3.93
C SER A 299 14.23 9.72 -3.37
N PHE A 300 13.39 8.89 -4.00
CA PHE A 300 13.12 7.51 -3.59
C PHE A 300 14.40 6.67 -3.46
N GLY A 301 15.40 6.96 -4.29
CA GLY A 301 16.71 6.31 -4.20
C GLY A 301 17.49 6.60 -2.90
N ASN A 302 17.01 7.51 -2.04
CA ASN A 302 17.63 7.80 -0.74
C ASN A 302 17.15 6.83 0.37
N LEU A 303 16.17 5.97 0.10
CA LEU A 303 15.67 4.95 1.02
C LEU A 303 16.67 3.78 1.14
N THR A 304 17.88 4.07 1.55
CA THR A 304 19.00 3.11 1.53
C THR A 304 18.82 1.92 2.48
N SER A 305 17.94 2.03 3.49
CA SER A 305 17.59 0.94 4.42
C SER A 305 16.53 -0.02 3.88
N LEU A 306 15.87 0.33 2.75
CA LEU A 306 14.73 -0.41 2.22
C LEU A 306 15.16 -1.82 1.81
N ALA A 307 14.47 -2.83 2.40
CA ALA A 307 14.70 -4.25 2.13
C ALA A 307 13.56 -4.89 1.34
N ASN A 308 12.31 -4.51 1.61
CA ASN A 308 11.14 -5.07 0.95
C ASN A 308 10.32 -3.93 0.33
N LEU A 309 10.03 -4.07 -0.97
CA LEU A 309 9.25 -3.11 -1.73
C LEU A 309 8.21 -3.85 -2.58
N ASP A 310 6.94 -3.55 -2.32
CA ASP A 310 5.84 -4.02 -3.15
C ASP A 310 5.22 -2.84 -3.92
N LEU A 311 5.28 -2.91 -5.24
CA LEU A 311 4.72 -1.97 -6.21
C LEU A 311 3.65 -2.63 -7.08
N SER A 312 3.20 -3.85 -6.75
CA SER A 312 2.29 -4.60 -7.59
C SER A 312 0.93 -3.89 -7.77
N SER A 313 0.24 -4.21 -8.84
CA SER A 313 -1.08 -3.65 -9.17
C SER A 313 -1.09 -2.10 -9.18
N ASN A 314 -0.16 -1.52 -9.93
CA ASN A 314 -0.03 -0.08 -10.16
C ASN A 314 -0.05 0.23 -11.69
N GLN A 315 0.37 1.42 -12.09
CA GLN A 315 0.38 1.88 -13.49
C GLN A 315 1.80 2.28 -13.94
N PHE A 316 2.83 1.61 -13.42
CA PHE A 316 4.21 1.87 -13.82
C PHE A 316 4.47 1.40 -15.24
N LYS A 317 4.97 2.29 -16.12
CA LYS A 317 5.49 1.94 -17.44
C LYS A 317 7.00 1.70 -17.41
N ILE A 318 7.69 2.40 -16.55
CA ILE A 318 9.15 2.34 -16.38
C ILE A 318 9.45 2.52 -14.90
N LEU A 319 10.37 1.74 -14.36
CA LEU A 319 10.95 2.00 -13.05
C LEU A 319 12.10 3.02 -13.21
N PRO A 320 12.20 4.04 -12.34
CA PRO A 320 13.25 5.05 -12.48
C PRO A 320 14.64 4.50 -12.11
N ASP A 321 15.69 5.09 -12.69
CA ASP A 321 17.08 4.71 -12.44
C ASP A 321 17.51 4.79 -10.97
N CYS A 322 16.81 5.62 -10.17
CA CYS A 322 17.11 5.75 -8.75
C CYS A 322 16.86 4.46 -7.94
N ILE A 323 16.11 3.48 -8.50
CA ILE A 323 15.92 2.16 -7.88
C ILE A 323 17.26 1.46 -7.63
N GLY A 324 18.24 1.66 -8.52
CA GLY A 324 19.58 1.08 -8.39
C GLY A 324 20.39 1.57 -7.20
N LYS A 325 19.95 2.63 -6.50
CA LYS A 325 20.59 3.10 -5.27
C LYS A 325 20.17 2.30 -4.04
N LEU A 326 19.13 1.46 -4.14
CA LEU A 326 18.59 0.66 -3.04
C LEU A 326 19.45 -0.62 -2.86
N MET A 327 20.67 -0.46 -2.40
CA MET A 327 21.65 -1.57 -2.30
C MET A 327 21.25 -2.65 -1.28
N ASN A 328 20.38 -2.33 -0.31
CA ASN A 328 19.87 -3.26 0.69
C ASN A 328 18.56 -3.94 0.28
N LEU A 329 18.00 -3.59 -0.89
CA LEU A 329 16.75 -4.17 -1.36
C LEU A 329 16.92 -5.68 -1.59
N ARG A 330 16.08 -6.48 -0.91
CA ARG A 330 16.07 -7.94 -0.96
C ARG A 330 14.90 -8.48 -1.75
N ARG A 331 13.77 -7.82 -1.66
CA ARG A 331 12.54 -8.22 -2.33
C ARG A 331 11.93 -7.05 -3.08
N LEU A 332 11.74 -7.22 -4.38
CA LEU A 332 11.04 -6.30 -5.25
C LEU A 332 9.90 -7.05 -5.95
N ILE A 333 8.66 -6.64 -5.66
CA ILE A 333 7.48 -7.12 -6.33
C ILE A 333 6.91 -5.96 -7.15
N ALA A 334 6.78 -6.16 -8.46
CA ALA A 334 6.19 -5.18 -9.38
C ALA A 334 5.28 -5.88 -10.40
N GLU A 335 4.57 -6.90 -9.92
CA GLU A 335 3.58 -7.66 -10.70
C GLU A 335 2.40 -6.78 -11.10
N THR A 336 1.72 -7.12 -12.19
CA THR A 336 0.48 -6.44 -12.60
C THR A 336 0.67 -4.94 -12.76
N ASN A 337 1.61 -4.57 -13.62
CA ASN A 337 1.90 -3.20 -14.03
C ASN A 337 1.92 -3.10 -15.57
N GLU A 338 2.34 -1.94 -16.11
CA GLU A 338 2.49 -1.71 -17.55
C GLU A 338 3.98 -1.62 -17.94
N LEU A 339 4.90 -2.27 -17.20
CA LEU A 339 6.35 -2.15 -17.42
C LEU A 339 6.74 -2.67 -18.80
N GLU A 340 7.32 -1.80 -19.61
CA GLU A 340 7.85 -2.14 -20.94
C GLU A 340 9.33 -2.52 -20.89
N GLU A 341 10.08 -1.96 -19.95
CA GLU A 341 11.50 -2.22 -19.75
C GLU A 341 11.91 -2.03 -18.29
N LEU A 342 13.03 -2.64 -17.91
CA LEU A 342 13.68 -2.41 -16.62
C LEU A 342 14.90 -1.51 -16.81
N PRO A 343 15.17 -0.59 -15.86
CA PRO A 343 16.37 0.21 -15.93
C PRO A 343 17.63 -0.67 -15.77
N TYR A 344 18.69 -0.35 -16.49
CA TYR A 344 19.97 -1.08 -16.37
C TYR A 344 20.53 -1.04 -14.93
N THR A 345 20.20 0.02 -14.20
CA THR A 345 20.60 0.25 -12.81
C THR A 345 20.03 -0.77 -11.83
N ILE A 346 19.01 -1.58 -12.21
CA ILE A 346 18.48 -2.67 -11.38
C ILE A 346 19.62 -3.63 -10.93
N GLY A 347 20.63 -3.84 -11.78
CA GLY A 347 21.81 -4.64 -11.46
C GLY A 347 22.66 -4.11 -10.32
N SER A 348 22.41 -2.88 -9.85
CA SER A 348 23.10 -2.31 -8.68
C SER A 348 22.43 -2.69 -7.35
N CYS A 349 21.23 -3.28 -7.38
CA CYS A 349 20.54 -3.81 -6.20
C CYS A 349 21.15 -5.17 -5.77
N ILE A 350 22.43 -5.18 -5.43
CA ILE A 350 23.25 -6.38 -5.19
C ILE A 350 22.78 -7.29 -4.05
N SER A 351 21.84 -6.84 -3.24
CA SER A 351 21.23 -7.62 -2.15
C SER A 351 19.94 -8.31 -2.57
N LEU A 352 19.47 -8.12 -3.81
CA LEU A 352 18.19 -8.63 -4.26
C LEU A 352 18.19 -10.17 -4.28
N VAL A 353 17.18 -10.75 -3.63
CA VAL A 353 16.93 -12.19 -3.49
C VAL A 353 15.71 -12.61 -4.29
N GLU A 354 14.69 -11.76 -4.32
CA GLU A 354 13.42 -12.04 -4.98
C GLU A 354 13.04 -10.86 -5.89
N LEU A 355 12.79 -11.14 -7.17
CA LEU A 355 12.33 -10.20 -8.18
C LEU A 355 11.14 -10.79 -8.91
N ARG A 356 9.95 -10.21 -8.68
CA ARG A 356 8.70 -10.61 -9.33
C ARG A 356 8.20 -9.52 -10.25
N LEU A 357 8.00 -9.89 -11.51
CA LEU A 357 7.63 -8.97 -12.59
C LEU A 357 6.50 -9.54 -13.46
N ASP A 358 5.70 -10.44 -12.89
CA ASP A 358 4.63 -11.11 -13.60
C ASP A 358 3.56 -10.13 -14.07
N PHE A 359 2.85 -10.47 -15.14
CA PHE A 359 1.77 -9.64 -15.70
C PHE A 359 2.21 -8.20 -16.04
N ASN A 360 3.24 -8.08 -16.87
CA ASN A 360 3.75 -6.82 -17.39
C ASN A 360 3.83 -6.84 -18.93
N GLN A 361 4.52 -5.87 -19.53
CA GLN A 361 4.73 -5.76 -20.98
C GLN A 361 6.21 -5.76 -21.35
N LEU A 362 7.06 -6.41 -20.53
CA LEU A 362 8.51 -6.43 -20.71
C LEU A 362 8.89 -7.12 -22.03
N LYS A 363 9.68 -6.43 -22.84
CA LYS A 363 10.17 -6.92 -24.14
C LYS A 363 11.51 -7.65 -24.01
N ALA A 364 12.31 -7.27 -23.01
CA ALA A 364 13.63 -7.82 -22.72
C ALA A 364 14.03 -7.52 -21.27
N LEU A 365 14.99 -8.29 -20.77
CA LEU A 365 15.70 -7.96 -19.53
C LEU A 365 17.04 -7.28 -19.87
N PRO A 366 17.48 -6.29 -19.07
CA PRO A 366 18.79 -5.69 -19.27
C PRO A 366 19.91 -6.67 -18.90
N GLU A 367 21.04 -6.59 -19.58
CA GLU A 367 22.25 -7.39 -19.21
C GLU A 367 22.72 -7.13 -17.77
N GLY A 368 22.32 -5.99 -17.18
CA GLY A 368 22.57 -5.67 -15.77
C GLY A 368 22.02 -6.70 -14.78
N ILE A 369 21.01 -7.49 -15.17
CA ILE A 369 20.39 -8.52 -14.31
C ILE A 369 21.44 -9.54 -13.80
N GLY A 370 22.43 -9.87 -14.61
CA GLY A 370 23.48 -10.83 -14.23
C GLY A 370 24.39 -10.39 -13.07
N LYS A 371 24.28 -9.13 -12.62
CA LYS A 371 24.99 -8.62 -11.43
C LYS A 371 24.30 -8.98 -10.11
N LEU A 372 23.07 -9.50 -10.16
CA LEU A 372 22.28 -9.86 -8.98
C LEU A 372 22.69 -11.25 -8.45
N GLU A 373 23.93 -11.40 -8.00
CA GLU A 373 24.50 -12.68 -7.58
C GLU A 373 23.74 -13.38 -6.45
N LYS A 374 22.91 -12.65 -5.69
CA LYS A 374 22.10 -13.19 -4.59
C LYS A 374 20.67 -13.57 -5.01
N LEU A 375 20.30 -13.32 -6.27
CA LEU A 375 18.95 -13.57 -6.73
C LEU A 375 18.64 -15.07 -6.70
N GLU A 376 17.56 -15.43 -6.01
CA GLU A 376 17.08 -16.81 -5.87
C GLU A 376 15.78 -17.04 -6.65
N ILE A 377 14.92 -16.03 -6.76
CA ILE A 377 13.62 -16.12 -7.42
C ILE A 377 13.51 -15.00 -8.45
N LEU A 378 13.26 -15.38 -9.71
CA LEU A 378 12.95 -14.47 -10.81
C LEU A 378 11.70 -14.96 -11.53
N THR A 379 10.61 -14.21 -11.44
CA THR A 379 9.37 -14.51 -12.14
C THR A 379 9.03 -13.42 -13.14
N LEU A 380 8.69 -13.84 -14.35
CA LEU A 380 8.44 -13.01 -15.53
C LEU A 380 7.21 -13.51 -16.30
N HIS A 381 6.38 -14.29 -15.61
CA HIS A 381 5.17 -14.87 -16.18
C HIS A 381 4.29 -13.80 -16.83
N TYR A 382 3.72 -14.11 -18.00
CA TYR A 382 2.81 -13.21 -18.72
C TYR A 382 3.44 -11.85 -19.06
N ASN A 383 4.47 -11.89 -19.93
CA ASN A 383 5.17 -10.75 -20.49
C ASN A 383 5.31 -10.88 -22.03
N ARG A 384 6.19 -10.10 -22.68
CA ARG A 384 6.46 -10.12 -24.12
C ARG A 384 7.95 -10.36 -24.41
N ILE A 385 8.63 -11.12 -23.54
CA ILE A 385 10.07 -11.36 -23.62
C ILE A 385 10.37 -12.30 -24.79
N LYS A 386 11.28 -11.87 -25.70
CA LYS A 386 11.70 -12.68 -26.84
C LYS A 386 12.95 -13.50 -26.58
N GLY A 387 13.73 -13.11 -25.60
CA GLY A 387 14.95 -13.81 -25.22
C GLY A 387 15.48 -13.36 -23.87
N LEU A 388 16.22 -14.23 -23.22
CA LEU A 388 16.91 -13.93 -21.97
C LEU A 388 18.31 -13.39 -22.27
N PRO A 389 18.83 -12.44 -21.46
CA PRO A 389 20.19 -11.93 -21.64
C PRO A 389 21.23 -13.04 -21.38
N THR A 390 22.38 -12.93 -22.03
CA THR A 390 23.46 -13.92 -21.88
C THR A 390 24.03 -13.95 -20.47
N THR A 391 23.90 -12.86 -19.73
CA THR A 391 24.34 -12.71 -18.34
C THR A 391 23.47 -13.46 -17.33
N ILE A 392 22.33 -14.05 -17.75
CA ILE A 392 21.46 -14.84 -16.86
C ILE A 392 22.22 -15.99 -16.18
N GLY A 393 23.22 -16.55 -16.83
CA GLY A 393 24.09 -17.60 -16.29
C GLY A 393 24.96 -17.17 -15.11
N SER A 394 25.12 -15.88 -14.89
CA SER A 394 25.86 -15.34 -13.73
C SER A 394 25.06 -15.41 -12.43
N LEU A 395 23.77 -15.71 -12.49
CA LEU A 395 22.88 -15.85 -11.33
C LEU A 395 23.09 -17.21 -10.63
N THR A 396 24.24 -17.38 -10.02
CA THR A 396 24.68 -18.67 -9.45
C THR A 396 23.82 -19.17 -8.29
N ARG A 397 22.99 -18.31 -7.68
CA ARG A 397 22.06 -18.66 -6.60
C ARG A 397 20.62 -18.82 -7.08
N LEU A 398 20.35 -18.60 -8.36
CA LEU A 398 19.00 -18.69 -8.90
C LEU A 398 18.43 -20.09 -8.72
N ARG A 399 17.30 -20.20 -8.04
CA ARG A 399 16.60 -21.45 -7.73
C ARG A 399 15.30 -21.60 -8.52
N GLU A 400 14.64 -20.49 -8.79
CA GLU A 400 13.38 -20.46 -9.51
C GLU A 400 13.41 -19.42 -10.62
N LEU A 401 13.15 -19.89 -11.85
CA LEU A 401 12.97 -19.05 -13.03
C LEU A 401 11.67 -19.41 -13.72
N ASP A 402 10.76 -18.44 -13.78
CA ASP A 402 9.52 -18.56 -14.56
C ASP A 402 9.49 -17.50 -15.67
N VAL A 403 9.52 -17.97 -16.92
CA VAL A 403 9.38 -17.15 -18.12
C VAL A 403 8.21 -17.64 -18.99
N SER A 404 7.25 -18.30 -18.37
CA SER A 404 6.08 -18.82 -19.06
C SER A 404 5.17 -17.69 -19.57
N PHE A 405 4.33 -17.99 -20.56
CA PHE A 405 3.46 -17.00 -21.21
C PHE A 405 4.24 -15.77 -21.73
N ASN A 406 5.28 -16.03 -22.49
CA ASN A 406 6.11 -15.02 -23.16
C ASN A 406 6.21 -15.32 -24.67
N GLU A 407 7.10 -14.62 -25.37
CA GLU A 407 7.43 -14.79 -26.79
C GLU A 407 8.86 -15.32 -26.97
N VAL A 408 9.34 -16.18 -26.03
CA VAL A 408 10.74 -16.62 -26.03
C VAL A 408 11.02 -17.53 -27.23
N GLU A 409 11.91 -17.08 -28.11
CA GLU A 409 12.35 -17.80 -29.31
C GLU A 409 13.43 -18.84 -29.00
N GLY A 410 14.23 -18.60 -27.96
CA GLY A 410 15.32 -19.48 -27.53
C GLY A 410 15.85 -19.14 -26.14
N ILE A 411 16.32 -20.17 -25.47
CA ILE A 411 16.96 -20.04 -24.17
C ILE A 411 18.48 -20.05 -24.38
N PRO A 412 19.22 -19.06 -23.86
CA PRO A 412 20.67 -19.00 -24.05
C PRO A 412 21.37 -20.15 -23.32
N GLU A 413 22.43 -20.70 -23.96
CA GLU A 413 23.24 -21.76 -23.34
C GLU A 413 23.82 -21.37 -21.97
N SER A 414 24.01 -20.07 -21.75
CA SER A 414 24.54 -19.55 -20.49
C SER A 414 23.66 -19.87 -19.26
N ILE A 415 22.34 -20.08 -19.42
CA ILE A 415 21.48 -20.44 -18.28
C ILE A 415 21.99 -21.70 -17.59
N CYS A 416 22.65 -22.60 -18.32
CA CYS A 416 23.19 -23.84 -17.80
C CYS A 416 24.36 -23.65 -16.81
N PHE A 417 24.83 -22.39 -16.64
CA PHE A 417 25.79 -22.03 -15.57
C PHE A 417 25.08 -21.65 -14.26
N ALA A 418 23.76 -21.43 -14.27
CA ALA A 418 22.96 -21.23 -13.05
C ALA A 418 22.70 -22.59 -12.36
N THR A 419 23.73 -23.24 -11.90
CA THR A 419 23.70 -24.64 -11.41
C THR A 419 22.88 -24.88 -10.15
N SER A 420 22.44 -23.80 -9.47
CA SER A 420 21.53 -23.87 -8.30
C SER A 420 20.05 -23.95 -8.69
N LEU A 421 19.72 -23.89 -10.01
CA LEU A 421 18.35 -23.83 -10.48
C LEU A 421 17.60 -25.12 -10.13
N VAL A 422 16.48 -24.97 -9.42
CA VAL A 422 15.62 -26.07 -8.96
C VAL A 422 14.34 -26.13 -9.79
N LYS A 423 13.79 -24.97 -10.16
CA LYS A 423 12.57 -24.87 -10.95
C LYS A 423 12.80 -24.01 -12.19
N LEU A 424 12.45 -24.55 -13.34
CA LEU A 424 12.46 -23.85 -14.62
C LEU A 424 11.12 -24.01 -15.31
N ASN A 425 10.39 -22.90 -15.44
CA ASN A 425 9.16 -22.85 -16.20
C ASN A 425 9.37 -21.99 -17.45
N VAL A 426 9.29 -22.60 -18.61
CA VAL A 426 9.38 -21.97 -19.93
C VAL A 426 8.16 -22.31 -20.77
N SER A 427 7.07 -22.72 -20.13
CA SER A 427 5.85 -23.12 -20.82
C SER A 427 5.16 -21.97 -21.55
N ARG A 428 4.33 -22.29 -22.51
CA ARG A 428 3.46 -21.33 -23.23
C ARG A 428 4.21 -20.14 -23.83
N ASN A 429 5.37 -20.42 -24.43
CA ASN A 429 6.08 -19.45 -25.27
C ASN A 429 5.62 -19.59 -26.73
N PHE A 430 4.36 -19.78 -26.89
CA PHE A 430 3.49 -19.89 -28.05
C PHE A 430 4.08 -20.59 -29.28
N ALA A 431 4.69 -19.92 -30.21
CA ALA A 431 5.09 -20.54 -31.46
C ALA A 431 6.60 -20.69 -31.64
N ASP A 432 7.41 -20.19 -30.72
CA ASP A 432 8.76 -19.82 -31.06
C ASP A 432 9.85 -20.63 -30.36
N LEU A 433 9.61 -21.15 -29.13
CA LEU A 433 10.60 -21.96 -28.45
C LEU A 433 10.66 -23.37 -29.04
N ARG A 434 11.74 -23.65 -29.80
CA ARG A 434 11.92 -24.89 -30.58
C ARG A 434 12.89 -25.87 -29.99
N ALA A 435 13.76 -25.46 -29.08
CA ALA A 435 14.77 -26.30 -28.49
C ALA A 435 15.16 -25.82 -27.09
N LEU A 436 15.55 -26.75 -26.23
CA LEU A 436 16.25 -26.47 -24.99
C LEU A 436 17.75 -26.32 -25.27
N PRO A 437 18.50 -25.63 -24.36
CA PRO A 437 19.96 -25.54 -24.43
C PRO A 437 20.60 -26.94 -24.49
N ARG A 438 21.64 -27.07 -25.30
CA ARG A 438 22.33 -28.38 -25.44
C ARG A 438 22.98 -28.83 -24.14
N SER A 439 23.34 -27.90 -23.28
CA SER A 439 24.00 -28.14 -21.98
C SER A 439 23.03 -28.19 -20.80
N ILE A 440 21.72 -28.38 -21.04
CA ILE A 440 20.68 -28.35 -19.98
C ILE A 440 20.99 -29.32 -18.83
N GLY A 441 21.69 -30.42 -19.10
CA GLY A 441 22.12 -31.40 -18.11
C GLY A 441 23.07 -30.87 -17.03
N ASN A 442 23.68 -29.69 -17.25
CA ASN A 442 24.51 -29.05 -16.23
C ASN A 442 23.65 -28.49 -15.06
N LEU A 443 22.33 -28.40 -15.23
CA LEU A 443 21.43 -28.01 -14.15
C LEU A 443 21.15 -29.21 -13.22
N GLU A 444 22.19 -29.72 -12.58
CA GLU A 444 22.14 -30.93 -11.74
C GLU A 444 21.17 -30.84 -10.56
N MET A 445 20.78 -29.63 -10.17
CA MET A 445 19.83 -29.38 -9.08
C MET A 445 18.36 -29.25 -9.55
N LEU A 446 18.11 -29.33 -10.86
CA LEU A 446 16.78 -29.15 -11.42
C LEU A 446 15.84 -30.28 -11.00
N GLU A 447 14.77 -29.90 -10.29
CA GLU A 447 13.73 -30.82 -9.81
C GLU A 447 12.44 -30.68 -10.61
N GLU A 448 12.13 -29.48 -11.10
CA GLU A 448 10.90 -29.16 -11.83
C GLU A 448 11.22 -28.48 -13.17
N LEU A 449 10.72 -29.03 -14.26
CA LEU A 449 10.85 -28.46 -15.60
C LEU A 449 9.50 -28.50 -16.30
N ASP A 450 9.00 -27.32 -16.70
CA ASP A 450 7.81 -27.21 -17.54
C ASP A 450 8.15 -26.59 -18.89
N ILE A 451 7.92 -27.38 -19.95
CA ILE A 451 8.11 -26.99 -21.36
C ILE A 451 6.79 -27.06 -22.15
N SER A 452 5.66 -27.17 -21.46
CA SER A 452 4.34 -27.35 -22.08
C SER A 452 3.99 -26.23 -23.07
N SER A 453 3.17 -26.53 -24.07
CA SER A 453 2.67 -25.56 -25.07
C SER A 453 3.78 -24.78 -25.78
N ASN A 454 4.83 -25.49 -26.22
CA ASN A 454 5.97 -24.97 -27.01
C ASN A 454 6.11 -25.73 -28.33
N GLN A 455 7.13 -25.44 -29.15
CA GLN A 455 7.43 -26.09 -30.42
C GLN A 455 8.65 -27.04 -30.35
N ILE A 456 8.99 -27.51 -29.15
CA ILE A 456 10.12 -28.40 -28.93
C ILE A 456 9.79 -29.80 -29.46
N ARG A 457 10.64 -30.35 -30.35
CA ARG A 457 10.45 -31.67 -30.94
C ARG A 457 11.36 -32.74 -30.33
N MET A 458 12.51 -32.33 -29.84
CA MET A 458 13.53 -33.26 -29.29
C MET A 458 14.15 -32.70 -28.04
N LEU A 459 14.40 -33.56 -27.05
CA LEU A 459 15.21 -33.21 -25.90
C LEU A 459 16.69 -33.35 -26.27
N PRO A 460 17.60 -32.50 -25.72
CA PRO A 460 19.02 -32.60 -25.94
C PRO A 460 19.60 -33.84 -25.24
N ASP A 461 20.70 -34.37 -25.78
CA ASP A 461 21.35 -35.59 -25.23
C ASP A 461 21.77 -35.41 -23.76
N SER A 462 22.21 -34.21 -23.36
CA SER A 462 22.59 -33.91 -21.96
C SER A 462 21.44 -33.99 -20.95
N PHE A 463 20.19 -34.11 -21.42
CA PHE A 463 19.05 -34.31 -20.54
C PHE A 463 19.18 -35.56 -19.65
N GLU A 464 19.98 -36.54 -20.08
CA GLU A 464 20.32 -37.75 -19.31
C GLU A 464 20.95 -37.43 -17.94
N PHE A 465 21.57 -36.26 -17.78
CA PHE A 465 22.24 -35.86 -16.52
C PHE A 465 21.32 -35.21 -15.48
N LEU A 466 20.07 -34.98 -15.80
CA LEU A 466 19.08 -34.39 -14.89
C LEU A 466 18.58 -35.40 -13.83
N ALA A 467 19.48 -35.94 -13.04
CA ALA A 467 19.19 -37.02 -12.09
C ALA A 467 18.17 -36.65 -11.00
N LYS A 468 18.04 -35.35 -10.65
CA LYS A 468 17.13 -34.88 -9.62
C LYS A 468 15.75 -34.48 -10.15
N LEU A 469 15.53 -34.54 -11.46
CA LEU A 469 14.26 -34.13 -12.07
C LEU A 469 13.09 -35.00 -11.58
N ARG A 470 12.12 -34.40 -10.90
CA ARG A 470 10.97 -35.09 -10.30
C ARG A 470 9.68 -34.78 -11.07
N VAL A 471 9.55 -33.52 -11.52
CA VAL A 471 8.37 -33.03 -12.23
C VAL A 471 8.79 -32.59 -13.63
N PHE A 472 8.17 -33.17 -14.63
CA PHE A 472 8.39 -32.81 -16.04
C PHE A 472 7.06 -32.67 -16.74
N HIS A 473 6.75 -31.46 -17.19
CA HIS A 473 5.56 -31.15 -17.98
C HIS A 473 5.95 -30.82 -19.42
N ALA A 474 5.27 -31.49 -20.37
CA ALA A 474 5.47 -31.30 -21.79
C ALA A 474 4.15 -31.43 -22.57
N ASP A 475 3.02 -31.07 -21.93
CA ASP A 475 1.71 -31.10 -22.54
C ASP A 475 1.64 -30.13 -23.72
N GLU A 476 0.87 -30.48 -24.75
CA GLU A 476 0.72 -29.66 -25.95
C GLU A 476 2.04 -29.29 -26.66
N THR A 477 3.10 -30.03 -26.42
CA THR A 477 4.40 -29.87 -27.09
C THR A 477 4.56 -31.00 -28.13
N PRO A 478 4.99 -30.70 -29.39
CA PRO A 478 5.10 -31.71 -30.44
C PRO A 478 6.39 -32.56 -30.28
N LEU A 479 6.67 -33.07 -29.07
CA LEU A 479 7.80 -33.94 -28.82
C LEU A 479 7.67 -35.25 -29.60
N GLU A 480 8.69 -35.52 -30.42
CA GLU A 480 8.86 -36.76 -31.16
C GLU A 480 9.75 -37.74 -30.36
N VAL A 481 10.71 -37.20 -29.62
CA VAL A 481 11.65 -37.95 -28.80
C VAL A 481 11.84 -37.20 -27.47
N PRO A 482 11.46 -37.81 -26.34
CA PRO A 482 10.85 -39.15 -26.14
C PRO A 482 9.37 -39.22 -26.58
N PRO A 483 8.85 -40.46 -26.84
CA PRO A 483 7.43 -40.67 -27.11
C PRO A 483 6.54 -40.27 -25.94
N ARG A 484 5.28 -39.89 -26.26
CA ARG A 484 4.30 -39.44 -25.23
C ARG A 484 4.02 -40.48 -24.15
N GLU A 485 4.12 -41.76 -24.49
CA GLU A 485 3.96 -42.89 -23.56
C GLU A 485 5.03 -42.87 -22.46
N VAL A 486 6.26 -42.48 -22.78
CA VAL A 486 7.35 -42.35 -21.82
C VAL A 486 7.17 -41.14 -20.94
N ILE A 487 6.69 -40.02 -21.50
CA ILE A 487 6.43 -38.79 -20.74
C ILE A 487 5.39 -39.05 -19.65
N LYS A 488 4.34 -39.83 -19.94
CA LYS A 488 3.30 -40.21 -18.96
C LYS A 488 3.80 -41.04 -17.81
N LEU A 489 4.95 -41.69 -17.93
CA LEU A 489 5.57 -42.47 -16.87
C LEU A 489 6.33 -41.59 -15.85
N GLY A 490 6.48 -40.32 -16.14
CA GLY A 490 7.10 -39.33 -15.28
C GLY A 490 8.54 -38.96 -15.63
N ALA A 491 9.07 -37.98 -14.94
CA ALA A 491 10.34 -37.34 -15.24
C ALA A 491 11.53 -38.35 -15.32
N GLN A 492 11.63 -39.24 -14.35
CA GLN A 492 12.73 -40.20 -14.30
C GLN A 492 12.73 -41.21 -15.48
N ALA A 493 11.52 -41.57 -15.95
CA ALA A 493 11.42 -42.42 -17.14
C ALA A 493 11.89 -41.69 -18.41
N VAL A 494 11.65 -40.37 -18.49
CA VAL A 494 12.15 -39.54 -19.59
C VAL A 494 13.66 -39.42 -19.56
N VAL A 495 14.25 -39.15 -18.39
CA VAL A 495 15.72 -39.07 -18.21
C VAL A 495 16.38 -40.42 -18.62
N GLN A 496 15.84 -41.54 -18.13
CA GLN A 496 16.36 -42.87 -18.44
C GLN A 496 16.23 -43.18 -19.94
N TYR A 497 15.11 -42.84 -20.54
CA TYR A 497 14.92 -43.04 -21.98
C TYR A 497 15.97 -42.30 -22.82
N VAL A 498 16.28 -41.03 -22.47
CA VAL A 498 17.29 -40.22 -23.16
C VAL A 498 18.66 -40.87 -22.96
N ALA A 499 18.99 -41.33 -21.73
CA ALA A 499 20.23 -42.01 -21.42
C ALA A 499 20.42 -43.30 -22.28
N ASP A 500 19.39 -44.15 -22.37
CA ASP A 500 19.42 -45.36 -23.17
C ASP A 500 19.58 -45.04 -24.68
N MET A 501 18.93 -43.97 -25.14
CA MET A 501 19.05 -43.53 -26.53
C MET A 501 20.48 -43.05 -26.85
N VAL A 502 21.08 -42.23 -25.98
CA VAL A 502 22.47 -41.75 -26.12
C VAL A 502 23.44 -42.93 -26.12
N ALA A 503 23.30 -43.87 -25.18
CA ALA A 503 24.09 -45.09 -25.11
C ALA A 503 23.99 -45.94 -26.38
N SER A 504 22.79 -46.09 -26.95
CA SER A 504 22.57 -46.84 -28.19
C SER A 504 23.22 -46.20 -29.41
N ARG A 505 23.23 -44.84 -29.49
CA ARG A 505 23.96 -44.10 -30.55
C ARG A 505 25.46 -44.27 -30.43
N GLY A 506 26.01 -44.24 -29.22
CA GLY A 506 27.43 -44.48 -28.96
C GLY A 506 27.85 -45.92 -29.29
N ALA A 507 26.96 -46.92 -29.09
CA ALA A 507 27.19 -48.31 -29.43
C ALA A 507 27.10 -48.60 -30.94
N SER A 508 26.31 -47.82 -31.68
CA SER A 508 26.15 -47.94 -33.15
C SER A 508 27.42 -47.50 -33.92
N GLN A 509 28.33 -46.76 -33.31
CA GLN A 509 29.69 -46.57 -33.84
C GLN A 509 30.61 -47.78 -33.59
N LYS A 510 30.21 -48.75 -32.73
CA LYS A 510 30.83 -50.07 -32.54
C LYS A 510 29.73 -51.12 -32.80
N LYS A 511 29.60 -51.54 -34.10
CA LYS A 511 28.83 -52.68 -34.60
C LYS A 511 27.74 -53.30 -33.70
N THR A 512 26.50 -53.20 -34.19
CA THR A 512 25.43 -54.21 -34.22
C THR A 512 25.07 -54.95 -32.94
N ASP A 513 23.88 -54.63 -32.37
CA ASP A 513 22.79 -55.61 -32.24
C ASP A 513 21.51 -54.92 -31.73
N GLY A 514 20.53 -54.89 -32.58
CA GLY A 514 19.25 -54.25 -32.30
C GLY A 514 18.30 -55.16 -31.52
N THR A 515 18.46 -55.21 -30.19
CA THR A 515 17.49 -55.97 -29.36
C THR A 515 17.25 -55.37 -27.96
N SER A 516 17.94 -54.29 -27.56
CA SER A 516 17.96 -53.88 -26.14
C SER A 516 16.72 -53.08 -25.69
N PHE A 517 16.21 -52.10 -26.47
CA PHE A 517 15.12 -51.25 -26.03
C PHE A 517 13.78 -51.96 -25.89
N TRP A 518 13.38 -52.72 -26.90
CA TRP A 518 12.13 -53.47 -26.83
C TRP A 518 12.16 -54.64 -25.85
N ALA A 519 13.32 -55.19 -25.58
CA ALA A 519 13.52 -56.17 -24.51
C ALA A 519 13.41 -55.57 -23.12
N TRP A 520 14.01 -54.38 -22.87
CA TRP A 520 13.88 -53.62 -21.62
C TRP A 520 12.42 -53.12 -21.43
N PHE A 521 11.78 -52.58 -22.47
CA PHE A 521 10.37 -52.14 -22.41
C PHE A 521 9.43 -53.31 -22.10
N ARG A 522 9.66 -54.50 -22.67
CA ARG A 522 8.94 -55.74 -22.32
C ARG A 522 9.24 -56.23 -20.92
N SER A 523 10.46 -56.06 -20.43
CA SER A 523 10.84 -56.41 -19.06
C SER A 523 10.16 -55.54 -17.99
N LEU A 524 9.99 -54.26 -18.25
CA LEU A 524 9.26 -53.32 -17.35
C LEU A 524 7.74 -53.56 -17.36
N PHE A 525 7.17 -53.99 -18.50
CA PHE A 525 5.73 -54.16 -18.66
C PHE A 525 5.29 -55.63 -18.80
N GLY A 526 6.22 -56.55 -18.62
CA GLY A 526 6.03 -58.01 -18.78
C GLY A 526 5.36 -58.73 -17.62
N CYS A 527 4.65 -58.02 -16.75
CA CYS A 527 3.89 -58.69 -15.70
C CYS A 527 2.40 -58.37 -15.88
N CYS A 528 1.72 -59.12 -16.77
CA CYS A 528 0.31 -59.56 -16.74
C CYS A 528 -0.18 -59.99 -18.12
N LYS A 529 0.15 -61.23 -18.53
CA LYS A 529 -0.79 -62.04 -19.31
C LYS A 529 -0.61 -63.51 -18.89
N LYS A 530 -1.60 -64.05 -18.17
CA LYS A 530 -1.81 -65.47 -18.01
C LYS A 530 -2.17 -66.04 -19.39
N ASP A 531 -1.41 -67.02 -19.81
CA ASP A 531 -1.73 -67.89 -20.93
C ASP A 531 -2.97 -68.74 -20.58
N GLU A 532 -4.06 -68.52 -21.27
CA GLU A 532 -5.12 -69.53 -21.40
C GLU A 532 -4.71 -70.47 -22.57
N GLU A 533 -4.20 -71.61 -22.21
CA GLU A 533 -4.09 -72.76 -23.09
C GLU A 533 -5.53 -73.25 -23.43
N LEU A 534 -5.90 -73.09 -24.67
CA LEU A 534 -7.00 -73.87 -25.29
C LEU A 534 -6.37 -74.96 -26.11
N GLY A 535 -6.42 -76.18 -25.51
CA GLY A 535 -6.07 -77.40 -26.21
C GLY A 535 -7.05 -77.69 -27.38
N LEU A 536 -6.51 -78.02 -28.52
CA LEU A 536 -7.19 -78.70 -29.60
C LEU A 536 -6.41 -79.98 -29.91
N VAL A 537 -7.08 -81.08 -29.60
CA VAL A 537 -6.69 -82.47 -29.96
C VAL A 537 -7.06 -82.72 -31.41
N PRO A 538 -6.24 -83.47 -32.21
CA PRO A 538 -6.51 -83.71 -33.61
C PRO A 538 -7.40 -84.95 -33.80
N ALA A 539 -8.21 -84.91 -34.81
CA ALA A 539 -8.76 -86.08 -35.56
C ALA A 539 -8.69 -85.81 -37.04
#